data_6fa9f04396dca2cc7c363a7c6db90b22
#
_entry.id   6fa9f04396dca2cc7c363a7c6db90b22
#
_cell.length_a   1.000
_cell.length_b   1.000
_cell.length_c   1.000
_cell.angle_alpha   90.00
_cell.angle_beta   90.00
_cell.angle_gamma   90.00
#
_symmetry.space_group_name_H-M   'P 1'
#
loop_
_entity.id
_entity.type
_entity.pdbx_description
1 polymer ?
#
loop_
_entity_poly.entity_id
_entity_poly.type
_entity_poly.pdbx_seq_one_letter_code
_entity_poly.pdbx_strand_id
1 'polypeptide(L)'
;TNAKPEDIQRIFPESFYENEFGTVGVKTGSKEPKLAVIEVTPYRTETGYSDKRRPDEVIFGESLEDDLARRDFTINAIALDESKGHLVDPYKGQVDIEARVLRTVGNAEDRFEEDGLRLMRAVRLVAELEFALDADTAAAIQNKGQNLKLISRERIRDEFVRILESRQPMMALTLSQQL
;
A
#
# COMPACT_ATOMS: atom_id res chain seq x y z
N THR A 1 -1.57 -14.45 -3.16
CA THR A 1 -2.01 -15.82 -3.50
C THR A 1 -3.53 -15.94 -3.49
N ASN A 2 -4.09 -16.90 -4.24
CA ASN A 2 -5.50 -17.29 -4.17
C ASN A 2 -5.79 -18.31 -3.05
N ALA A 3 -4.77 -18.76 -2.30
CA ALA A 3 -4.95 -19.65 -1.18
C ALA A 3 -5.60 -18.93 0.02
N LYS A 4 -6.48 -19.62 0.74
CA LYS A 4 -7.05 -19.12 1.98
C LYS A 4 -6.02 -19.17 3.12
N PRO A 5 -6.15 -18.34 4.17
CA PRO A 5 -5.21 -18.33 5.29
C PRO A 5 -5.00 -19.72 5.93
N GLU A 6 -6.09 -20.50 6.07
CA GLU A 6 -6.05 -21.84 6.66
C GLU A 6 -5.22 -22.82 5.78
N ASP A 7 -5.30 -22.68 4.45
CA ASP A 7 -4.53 -23.48 3.51
C ASP A 7 -3.05 -23.14 3.58
N ILE A 8 -2.72 -21.84 3.74
CA ILE A 8 -1.34 -21.36 3.92
C ILE A 8 -0.77 -21.96 5.20
N GLN A 9 -1.48 -21.88 6.33
CA GLN A 9 -1.04 -22.45 7.60
C GLN A 9 -0.88 -23.98 7.56
N ARG A 10 -1.74 -24.67 6.80
CA ARG A 10 -1.62 -26.12 6.60
C ARG A 10 -0.36 -26.50 5.83
N ILE A 11 0.03 -25.69 4.83
CA ILE A 11 1.24 -25.90 4.01
C ILE A 11 2.49 -25.52 4.81
N PHE A 12 2.42 -24.46 5.60
CA PHE A 12 3.51 -23.93 6.39
C PHE A 12 3.19 -24.01 7.90
N PRO A 13 3.48 -25.13 8.57
CA PRO A 13 3.16 -25.31 9.98
C PRO A 13 3.80 -24.28 10.91
N GLU A 14 4.99 -23.77 10.56
CA GLU A 14 5.66 -22.70 11.28
C GLU A 14 5.21 -21.34 10.78
N SER A 15 3.92 -21.03 10.97
CA SER A 15 3.29 -19.78 10.56
C SER A 15 2.31 -19.27 11.61
N PHE A 16 1.95 -18.00 11.50
CA PHE A 16 1.00 -17.34 12.40
C PHE A 16 0.18 -16.29 11.64
N TYR A 17 -1.01 -15.97 12.14
CA TYR A 17 -1.78 -14.85 11.62
C TYR A 17 -1.08 -13.54 11.96
N GLU A 18 -0.75 -12.74 10.94
CA GLU A 18 -0.14 -11.43 11.12
C GLU A 18 -1.19 -10.36 11.46
N ASN A 19 -2.37 -10.48 10.87
CA ASN A 19 -3.45 -9.51 11.07
C ASN A 19 -4.84 -10.12 10.78
N GLU A 20 -5.88 -9.38 11.14
CA GLU A 20 -7.28 -9.76 10.94
C GLU A 20 -7.73 -9.81 9.46
N PHE A 21 -6.88 -9.35 8.53
CA PHE A 21 -7.16 -9.34 7.09
C PHE A 21 -6.61 -10.56 6.35
N GLY A 22 -6.21 -11.59 7.08
CA GLY A 22 -5.83 -12.88 6.53
C GLY A 22 -4.38 -12.99 6.07
N THR A 23 -3.51 -12.01 6.35
CA THR A 23 -2.07 -12.15 6.11
C THR A 23 -1.48 -13.17 7.06
N VAL A 24 -0.71 -14.10 6.52
CA VAL A 24 -0.02 -15.15 7.30
C VAL A 24 1.47 -14.90 7.25
N GLY A 25 2.10 -14.73 8.41
CA GLY A 25 3.54 -14.68 8.56
C GLY A 25 4.13 -16.09 8.58
N VAL A 26 4.94 -16.44 7.58
CA VAL A 26 5.62 -17.73 7.48
C VAL A 26 7.05 -17.61 7.95
N LYS A 27 7.43 -18.38 8.97
CA LYS A 27 8.82 -18.43 9.46
C LYS A 27 9.68 -19.28 8.53
N THR A 28 10.74 -18.69 7.99
CA THR A 28 11.61 -19.37 7.01
C THR A 28 12.80 -20.12 7.64
N GLY A 29 13.06 -19.86 8.92
CA GLY A 29 14.29 -20.33 9.57
C GLY A 29 15.55 -19.56 9.16
N SER A 30 15.45 -18.53 8.32
CA SER A 30 16.60 -17.69 7.94
C SER A 30 17.14 -16.91 9.12
N LYS A 31 18.48 -16.80 9.20
CA LYS A 31 19.17 -15.93 10.18
C LYS A 31 19.18 -14.46 9.76
N GLU A 32 18.87 -14.17 8.51
CA GLU A 32 18.74 -12.79 8.01
C GLU A 32 17.41 -12.21 8.46
N PRO A 33 17.39 -11.09 9.24
CA PRO A 33 16.17 -10.56 9.82
C PRO A 33 15.07 -10.23 8.80
N LYS A 34 15.45 -9.75 7.61
CA LYS A 34 14.51 -9.42 6.52
C LYS A 34 13.86 -10.64 5.88
N LEU A 35 14.47 -11.81 6.02
CA LEU A 35 13.98 -13.06 5.44
C LEU A 35 13.46 -14.03 6.50
N ALA A 36 13.53 -13.67 7.79
CA ALA A 36 13.10 -14.54 8.88
C ALA A 36 11.60 -14.85 8.86
N VAL A 37 10.81 -13.89 8.42
CA VAL A 37 9.36 -14.03 8.20
C VAL A 37 9.02 -13.52 6.81
N ILE A 38 8.24 -14.30 6.07
CA ILE A 38 7.67 -13.90 4.78
C ILE A 38 6.16 -13.80 4.94
N GLU A 39 5.62 -12.63 4.60
CA GLU A 39 4.18 -12.40 4.60
C GLU A 39 3.54 -13.02 3.36
N VAL A 40 2.57 -13.89 3.58
CA VAL A 40 1.75 -14.48 2.53
C VAL A 40 0.34 -13.94 2.67
N THR A 41 -0.07 -13.11 1.72
CA THR A 41 -1.37 -12.46 1.74
C THR A 41 -2.28 -13.05 0.67
N PRO A 42 -3.49 -13.53 1.02
CA PRO A 42 -4.52 -13.89 0.06
C PRO A 42 -4.91 -12.70 -0.81
N TYR A 43 -5.26 -12.95 -2.06
CA TYR A 43 -5.91 -11.92 -2.88
C TYR A 43 -7.24 -11.55 -2.24
N ARG A 44 -7.58 -10.29 -2.28
CA ARG A 44 -8.82 -9.80 -1.71
C ARG A 44 -9.36 -8.61 -2.47
N THR A 45 -10.68 -8.50 -2.48
CA THR A 45 -11.41 -7.29 -2.80
C THR A 45 -11.90 -6.65 -1.52
N GLU A 46 -11.98 -5.35 -1.52
CA GLU A 46 -12.39 -4.55 -0.36
C GLU A 46 -13.57 -3.68 -0.80
N THR A 47 -14.66 -3.71 -0.02
CA THR A 47 -15.85 -2.91 -0.32
C THR A 47 -16.30 -2.13 0.89
N GLY A 48 -16.73 -0.87 0.64
CA GLY A 48 -17.12 0.07 1.68
C GLY A 48 -15.94 0.52 2.54
N TYR A 49 -15.98 1.77 2.97
CA TYR A 49 -14.98 2.35 3.88
C TYR A 49 -15.68 3.37 4.76
N SER A 50 -16.65 2.90 5.56
CA SER A 50 -17.48 3.77 6.39
C SER A 50 -16.67 4.53 7.44
N ASP A 51 -15.59 3.93 7.94
CA ASP A 51 -14.69 4.55 8.93
C ASP A 51 -13.45 5.21 8.30
N LYS A 52 -13.35 5.29 6.94
CA LYS A 52 -12.21 5.85 6.19
C LYS A 52 -10.86 5.19 6.53
N ARG A 53 -10.90 3.94 6.93
CA ARG A 53 -9.71 3.18 7.36
C ARG A 53 -9.76 1.73 6.95
N ARG A 54 -10.84 1.05 7.32
CA ARG A 54 -11.02 -0.38 7.10
C ARG A 54 -12.12 -0.59 6.10
N PRO A 55 -11.95 -1.54 5.19
CA PRO A 55 -13.07 -1.96 4.38
C PRO A 55 -14.17 -2.52 5.29
N ASP A 56 -15.41 -2.17 5.00
CA ASP A 56 -16.56 -2.70 5.73
C ASP A 56 -16.70 -4.21 5.50
N GLU A 57 -16.24 -4.67 4.34
CA GLU A 57 -16.22 -6.09 3.98
C GLU A 57 -14.93 -6.44 3.23
N VAL A 58 -14.31 -7.54 3.63
CA VAL A 58 -13.15 -8.13 2.95
C VAL A 58 -13.58 -9.47 2.38
N ILE A 59 -13.55 -9.58 1.06
CA ILE A 59 -13.85 -10.83 0.36
C ILE A 59 -12.52 -11.37 -0.18
N PHE A 60 -12.12 -12.56 0.27
CA PHE A 60 -10.98 -13.25 -0.30
C PHE A 60 -11.28 -13.60 -1.76
N GLY A 61 -10.47 -13.07 -2.67
CA GLY A 61 -10.65 -13.19 -4.11
C GLY A 61 -9.70 -14.19 -4.73
N GLU A 62 -9.95 -14.51 -5.99
CA GLU A 62 -9.10 -15.37 -6.80
C GLU A 62 -8.27 -14.56 -7.82
N SER A 63 -8.58 -13.29 -7.98
CA SER A 63 -7.98 -12.39 -8.98
C SER A 63 -6.84 -11.57 -8.39
N LEU A 64 -5.66 -11.68 -9.00
CA LEU A 64 -4.52 -10.81 -8.71
C LEU A 64 -4.82 -9.37 -9.11
N GLU A 65 -5.51 -9.19 -10.23
CA GLU A 65 -5.87 -7.87 -10.77
C GLU A 65 -6.72 -7.07 -9.77
N ASP A 66 -7.68 -7.71 -9.11
CA ASP A 66 -8.51 -7.07 -8.07
C ASP A 66 -7.66 -6.68 -6.85
N ASP A 67 -6.71 -7.52 -6.45
CA ASP A 67 -5.79 -7.18 -5.36
C ASP A 67 -4.89 -5.99 -5.72
N LEU A 68 -4.43 -5.90 -6.96
CA LEU A 68 -3.64 -4.76 -7.42
C LEU A 68 -4.49 -3.49 -7.56
N ALA A 69 -5.78 -3.61 -7.93
CA ALA A 69 -6.69 -2.49 -8.10
C ALA A 69 -6.97 -1.70 -6.81
N ARG A 70 -6.96 -2.34 -5.65
CA ARG A 70 -7.21 -1.69 -4.35
C ARG A 70 -5.97 -1.02 -3.75
N ARG A 71 -4.79 -1.16 -4.37
CA ARG A 71 -3.55 -0.59 -3.85
C ARG A 71 -3.51 0.92 -3.98
N ASP A 72 -2.63 1.55 -3.22
CA ASP A 72 -2.51 3.00 -3.15
C ASP A 72 -1.88 3.62 -4.42
N PHE A 73 -0.68 3.18 -4.79
CA PHE A 73 0.10 3.77 -5.88
C PHE A 73 0.49 2.73 -6.91
N THR A 74 0.61 3.17 -8.18
CA THR A 74 0.95 2.31 -9.32
C THR A 74 2.24 1.53 -9.13
N ILE A 75 3.26 2.17 -8.53
CA ILE A 75 4.55 1.56 -8.23
C ILE A 75 4.45 0.42 -7.20
N ASN A 76 3.39 0.40 -6.40
CA ASN A 76 3.10 -0.65 -5.43
C ASN A 76 2.10 -1.69 -5.98
N ALA A 77 1.60 -1.49 -7.21
CA ALA A 77 0.61 -2.34 -7.85
C ALA A 77 1.22 -3.19 -8.99
N ILE A 78 2.45 -3.64 -8.78
CA ILE A 78 3.21 -4.53 -9.66
C ILE A 78 3.39 -5.87 -8.96
N ALA A 79 3.21 -6.97 -9.67
CA ALA A 79 3.44 -8.31 -9.15
C ALA A 79 4.32 -9.12 -10.10
N LEU A 80 5.15 -10.01 -9.55
CA LEU A 80 5.90 -10.98 -10.32
C LEU A 80 5.19 -12.35 -10.25
N ASP A 81 4.79 -12.86 -11.39
CA ASP A 81 4.36 -14.26 -11.52
C ASP A 81 5.59 -15.14 -11.69
N GLU A 82 6.09 -15.67 -10.58
CA GLU A 82 7.28 -16.53 -10.55
C GLU A 82 7.10 -17.79 -11.41
N SER A 83 5.87 -18.30 -11.54
CA SER A 83 5.61 -19.53 -12.31
C SER A 83 5.80 -19.33 -13.80
N LYS A 84 5.56 -18.12 -14.29
CA LYS A 84 5.67 -17.72 -15.70
C LYS A 84 6.86 -16.80 -15.97
N GLY A 85 7.49 -16.31 -14.91
CA GLY A 85 8.64 -15.40 -15.00
C GLY A 85 8.30 -14.05 -15.62
N HIS A 86 7.05 -13.55 -15.48
CA HIS A 86 6.66 -12.26 -16.02
C HIS A 86 6.06 -11.32 -14.96
N LEU A 87 6.21 -10.02 -15.21
CA LEU A 87 5.61 -8.97 -14.38
C LEU A 87 4.16 -8.72 -14.81
N VAL A 88 3.28 -8.66 -13.84
CA VAL A 88 1.88 -8.24 -13.99
C VAL A 88 1.80 -6.79 -13.50
N ASP A 89 1.57 -5.88 -14.44
CA ASP A 89 1.59 -4.43 -14.19
C ASP A 89 0.42 -3.74 -14.93
N PRO A 90 -0.83 -3.93 -14.46
CA PRO A 90 -2.01 -3.40 -15.12
C PRO A 90 -2.09 -1.87 -15.06
N TYR A 91 -1.39 -1.25 -14.12
CA TYR A 91 -1.43 0.20 -13.87
C TYR A 91 -0.19 0.94 -14.35
N LYS A 92 0.70 0.28 -15.11
CA LYS A 92 1.93 0.88 -15.68
C LYS A 92 2.88 1.43 -14.62
N GLY A 93 2.96 0.76 -13.46
CA GLY A 93 3.83 1.17 -12.38
C GLY A 93 5.32 1.17 -12.77
N GLN A 94 5.75 0.26 -13.67
CA GLN A 94 7.12 0.26 -14.21
C GLN A 94 7.43 1.56 -14.96
N VAL A 95 6.49 2.07 -15.76
CA VAL A 95 6.62 3.34 -16.48
C VAL A 95 6.75 4.51 -15.50
N ASP A 96 5.94 4.51 -14.44
CA ASP A 96 5.99 5.54 -13.40
C ASP A 96 7.30 5.47 -12.59
N ILE A 97 7.86 4.28 -12.35
CA ILE A 97 9.20 4.11 -11.74
C ILE A 97 10.27 4.71 -12.64
N GLU A 98 10.28 4.40 -13.92
CA GLU A 98 11.24 4.93 -14.89
C GLU A 98 11.15 6.46 -15.01
N ALA A 99 9.92 6.99 -15.03
CA ALA A 99 9.65 8.43 -15.07
C ALA A 99 9.88 9.14 -13.72
N ARG A 100 10.11 8.40 -12.64
CA ARG A 100 10.17 8.91 -11.25
C ARG A 100 8.92 9.70 -10.87
N VAL A 101 7.74 9.15 -11.13
CA VAL A 101 6.44 9.75 -10.81
C VAL A 101 5.70 8.89 -9.81
N LEU A 102 5.14 9.52 -8.79
CA LEU A 102 4.21 8.88 -7.85
C LEU A 102 2.77 9.18 -8.28
N ARG A 103 2.07 8.14 -8.69
CA ARG A 103 0.68 8.18 -9.17
C ARG A 103 -0.18 7.19 -8.39
N THR A 104 -1.42 7.57 -8.07
CA THR A 104 -2.40 6.64 -7.49
C THR A 104 -2.88 5.60 -8.49
N VAL A 105 -3.28 4.44 -7.99
CA VAL A 105 -4.00 3.45 -8.78
C VAL A 105 -5.43 3.98 -9.03
N GLY A 106 -5.85 4.04 -10.28
CA GLY A 106 -7.19 4.50 -10.65
C GLY A 106 -7.43 5.98 -10.34
N ASN A 107 -8.63 6.31 -9.85
CA ASN A 107 -8.99 7.68 -9.52
C ASN A 107 -8.37 8.11 -8.18
N ALA A 108 -7.64 9.22 -8.18
CA ALA A 108 -6.90 9.68 -6.99
C ALA A 108 -7.83 10.10 -5.85
N GLU A 109 -8.94 10.77 -6.15
CA GLU A 109 -9.88 11.21 -5.12
C GLU A 109 -10.53 10.01 -4.41
N ASP A 110 -10.91 8.97 -5.17
CA ASP A 110 -11.47 7.75 -4.61
C ASP A 110 -10.47 7.05 -3.68
N ARG A 111 -9.20 6.96 -4.10
CA ARG A 111 -8.13 6.36 -3.27
C ARG A 111 -7.93 7.08 -1.94
N PHE A 112 -7.98 8.40 -1.93
CA PHE A 112 -7.86 9.20 -0.70
C PHE A 112 -9.16 9.26 0.11
N GLU A 113 -10.29 9.00 -0.52
CA GLU A 113 -11.59 8.85 0.16
C GLU A 113 -11.69 7.54 0.93
N GLU A 114 -11.12 6.45 0.41
CA GLU A 114 -11.06 5.15 1.07
C GLU A 114 -10.22 5.16 2.35
N ASP A 115 -9.00 5.70 2.28
CA ASP A 115 -8.11 5.84 3.43
C ASP A 115 -7.31 7.15 3.35
N GLY A 116 -7.70 8.10 4.19
CA GLY A 116 -7.03 9.41 4.27
C GLY A 116 -5.55 9.34 4.66
N LEU A 117 -5.06 8.24 5.26
CA LEU A 117 -3.64 8.09 5.54
C LEU A 117 -2.79 8.00 4.27
N ARG A 118 -3.39 7.59 3.14
CA ARG A 118 -2.70 7.57 1.84
C ARG A 118 -2.18 8.96 1.43
N LEU A 119 -2.79 10.04 1.91
CA LEU A 119 -2.29 11.41 1.73
C LEU A 119 -0.88 11.58 2.32
N MET A 120 -0.67 11.17 3.57
CA MET A 120 0.65 11.23 4.21
C MET A 120 1.63 10.23 3.59
N ARG A 121 1.15 9.05 3.19
CA ARG A 121 1.95 8.06 2.48
C ARG A 121 2.49 8.59 1.15
N ALA A 122 1.66 9.36 0.39
CA ALA A 122 2.11 10.02 -0.85
C ALA A 122 3.29 10.96 -0.57
N VAL A 123 3.13 11.85 0.40
CA VAL A 123 4.19 12.79 0.80
C VAL A 123 5.47 12.07 1.23
N ARG A 124 5.33 11.01 2.03
CA ARG A 124 6.47 10.20 2.47
C ARG A 124 7.19 9.54 1.29
N LEU A 125 6.44 8.87 0.41
CA LEU A 125 7.03 8.16 -0.74
C LEU A 125 7.73 9.13 -1.72
N VAL A 126 7.18 10.32 -1.93
CA VAL A 126 7.86 11.38 -2.70
C VAL A 126 9.22 11.70 -2.10
N ALA A 127 9.31 11.87 -0.77
CA ALA A 127 10.57 12.20 -0.10
C ALA A 127 11.54 11.00 -0.02
N GLU A 128 11.02 9.78 0.14
CA GLU A 128 11.85 8.56 0.20
C GLU A 128 12.45 8.19 -1.16
N LEU A 129 11.66 8.33 -2.23
CA LEU A 129 12.04 7.90 -3.58
C LEU A 129 12.58 9.04 -4.44
N GLU A 130 12.42 10.29 -3.98
CA GLU A 130 12.73 11.50 -4.76
C GLU A 130 11.96 11.54 -6.09
N PHE A 131 10.68 11.14 -6.03
CA PHE A 131 9.76 11.12 -7.16
C PHE A 131 8.95 12.42 -7.21
N ALA A 132 8.54 12.83 -8.41
CA ALA A 132 7.55 13.90 -8.57
C ALA A 132 6.14 13.34 -8.33
N LEU A 133 5.24 14.17 -7.79
CA LEU A 133 3.81 13.83 -7.78
C LEU A 133 3.21 14.00 -9.17
N ASP A 134 2.40 13.03 -9.57
CA ASP A 134 1.48 13.17 -10.69
C ASP A 134 0.49 14.32 -10.45
N ALA A 135 0.10 15.05 -11.48
CA ALA A 135 -0.73 16.24 -11.36
C ALA A 135 -2.11 15.95 -10.74
N ASP A 136 -2.78 14.86 -11.18
CA ASP A 136 -4.09 14.50 -10.66
C ASP A 136 -3.99 14.01 -9.21
N THR A 137 -2.91 13.29 -8.88
CA THR A 137 -2.61 12.87 -7.51
C THR A 137 -2.38 14.07 -6.59
N ALA A 138 -1.63 15.09 -7.04
CA ALA A 138 -1.39 16.31 -6.28
C ALA A 138 -2.69 17.10 -6.04
N ALA A 139 -3.51 17.28 -7.09
CA ALA A 139 -4.80 17.95 -6.98
C ALA A 139 -5.75 17.23 -6.00
N ALA A 140 -5.78 15.90 -6.06
CA ALA A 140 -6.60 15.11 -5.15
C ALA A 140 -6.12 15.21 -3.69
N ILE A 141 -4.80 15.32 -3.43
CA ILE A 141 -4.29 15.55 -2.08
C ILE A 141 -4.82 16.88 -1.53
N GLN A 142 -4.76 17.96 -2.33
CA GLN A 142 -5.30 19.27 -1.93
C GLN A 142 -6.80 19.20 -1.63
N ASN A 143 -7.59 18.55 -2.51
CA ASN A 143 -9.03 18.42 -2.37
C ASN A 143 -9.46 17.60 -1.15
N LYS A 144 -8.69 16.53 -0.82
CA LYS A 144 -9.04 15.55 0.22
C LYS A 144 -8.25 15.71 1.51
N GLY A 145 -7.41 16.73 1.66
CA GLY A 145 -6.58 16.96 2.85
C GLY A 145 -7.35 16.91 4.17
N GLN A 146 -8.62 17.31 4.18
CA GLN A 146 -9.50 17.26 5.35
C GLN A 146 -9.75 15.81 5.85
N ASN A 147 -9.60 14.80 5.00
CA ASN A 147 -9.78 13.40 5.39
C ASN A 147 -8.76 12.94 6.44
N LEU A 148 -7.62 13.63 6.58
CA LEU A 148 -6.67 13.38 7.67
C LEU A 148 -7.30 13.55 9.06
N LYS A 149 -8.32 14.39 9.22
CA LYS A 149 -9.02 14.57 10.50
C LYS A 149 -9.79 13.33 10.96
N LEU A 150 -10.10 12.43 10.03
CA LEU A 150 -10.84 11.20 10.28
C LEU A 150 -9.89 10.03 10.67
N ILE A 151 -8.58 10.24 10.51
CA ILE A 151 -7.57 9.21 10.79
C ILE A 151 -7.13 9.29 12.25
N SER A 152 -6.92 8.12 12.88
CA SER A 152 -6.47 8.07 14.26
C SER A 152 -5.08 8.72 14.42
N ARG A 153 -4.88 9.38 15.55
CA ARG A 153 -3.63 10.11 15.85
C ARG A 153 -2.41 9.19 15.87
N GLU A 154 -2.60 7.93 16.25
CA GLU A 154 -1.55 6.92 16.27
C GLU A 154 -1.04 6.62 14.86
N ARG A 155 -1.96 6.43 13.90
CA ARG A 155 -1.58 6.19 12.50
C ARG A 155 -0.88 7.40 11.89
N ILE A 156 -1.39 8.61 12.15
CA ILE A 156 -0.78 9.87 11.71
C ILE A 156 0.64 9.99 12.30
N ARG A 157 0.79 9.76 13.61
CA ARG A 157 2.09 9.80 14.29
C ARG A 157 3.07 8.82 13.66
N ASP A 158 2.64 7.57 13.47
CA ASP A 158 3.53 6.51 12.97
C ASP A 158 4.00 6.81 11.53
N GLU A 159 3.12 7.33 10.69
CA GLU A 159 3.49 7.75 9.34
C GLU A 159 4.36 9.02 9.36
N PHE A 160 4.09 9.95 10.27
CA PHE A 160 4.91 11.16 10.46
C PHE A 160 6.32 10.84 10.95
N VAL A 161 6.48 9.88 11.86
CA VAL A 161 7.80 9.40 12.29
C VAL A 161 8.58 8.85 11.10
N ARG A 162 7.94 8.03 10.24
CA ARG A 162 8.58 7.53 9.02
C ARG A 162 8.99 8.64 8.06
N ILE A 163 8.20 9.72 7.96
CA ILE A 163 8.59 10.91 7.19
C ILE A 163 9.87 11.52 7.77
N LEU A 164 9.95 11.69 9.08
CA LEU A 164 11.14 12.26 9.74
C LEU A 164 12.38 11.38 9.59
N GLU A 165 12.20 10.06 9.53
CA GLU A 165 13.28 9.07 9.32
C GLU A 165 13.65 8.89 7.83
N SER A 166 12.90 9.49 6.90
CA SER A 166 13.18 9.40 5.46
C SER A 166 14.47 10.11 5.08
N ARG A 167 14.96 9.85 3.87
CA ARG A 167 16.19 10.51 3.36
C ARG A 167 16.05 12.02 3.23
N GLN A 168 14.85 12.49 2.92
CA GLN A 168 14.57 13.91 2.61
C GLN A 168 13.39 14.45 3.45
N PRO A 169 13.48 14.46 4.79
CA PRO A 169 12.35 14.85 5.63
C PRO A 169 11.89 16.29 5.36
N MET A 170 12.81 17.21 5.08
CA MET A 170 12.47 18.60 4.75
C MET A 170 11.70 18.72 3.44
N MET A 171 12.00 17.88 2.45
CA MET A 171 11.23 17.82 1.20
C MET A 171 9.77 17.44 1.48
N ALA A 172 9.54 16.40 2.30
CA ALA A 172 8.21 15.98 2.70
C ALA A 172 7.45 17.09 3.44
N LEU A 173 8.09 17.75 4.40
CA LEU A 173 7.46 18.83 5.18
C LEU A 173 7.11 20.04 4.30
N THR A 174 8.01 20.44 3.40
CA THR A 174 7.75 21.54 2.46
C THR A 174 6.61 21.19 1.52
N LEU A 175 6.61 19.97 0.97
CA LEU A 175 5.52 19.48 0.12
C LEU A 175 4.17 19.48 0.87
N SER A 176 4.15 19.02 2.14
CA SER A 176 2.94 19.04 2.96
C SER A 176 2.37 20.43 3.22
N GLN A 177 3.20 21.48 3.15
CA GLN A 177 2.75 22.87 3.30
C GLN A 177 2.21 23.46 1.99
N GLN A 178 2.61 22.89 0.85
CA GLN A 178 2.20 23.33 -0.49
C GLN A 178 0.90 22.66 -0.95
N LEU A 179 0.60 21.51 -0.41
CA LEU A 179 -0.58 20.69 -0.67
C LEU A 179 -1.69 20.94 0.37
#